data_3e79ba19c7eff2189b3ee80197151e70
#
_entry.id   3e79ba19c7eff2189b3ee80197151e70
#
_cell.length_a   1.000
_cell.length_b   1.000
_cell.length_c   1.000
_cell.angle_alpha   90.00
_cell.angle_beta   90.00
_cell.angle_gamma   90.00
#
_symmetry.space_group_name_H-M   'P 1'
#
loop_
_entity.id
_entity.type
_entity.pdbx_description
1 polymer ?
#
loop_
_entity_poly.entity_id
_entity_poly.type
_entity_poly.pdbx_seq_one_letter_code
_entity_poly.pdbx_strand_id
1 'polypeptide(L)'
;VTSPSGAVIKDILHRLADRFPRKVVLWPVAVQGENCAREVSTAIEGFNSLAKKNPLSAPDLIIVARGGGSIEDLWGFNEELVVRSAFKSTIPLISAIGHETDTTLLDYVADVRAPTPSAAAEMAVPVRHELLALLDNSEARLSRALSQILSNRSQRLLDFSRSLPRVYGLLEGPTQRLDSISARLPSSLSSTVRLKKSRLLEISTGIKPVSLSMRLENSRGK
;
A
#
# COMPACT_ATOMS: atom_id res chain seq x y z
N VAL A 1 12.20 -24.72 27.84
CA VAL A 1 12.75 -25.86 28.54
C VAL A 1 13.56 -25.34 29.71
N THR A 2 13.10 -25.49 30.94
CA THR A 2 13.76 -25.02 32.16
C THR A 2 13.12 -25.65 33.40
N SER A 3 13.67 -25.38 34.58
CA SER A 3 13.09 -25.78 35.84
C SER A 3 11.80 -24.98 36.17
N PRO A 4 10.74 -25.61 36.65
CA PRO A 4 9.47 -24.94 36.93
C PRO A 4 9.52 -24.04 38.16
N SER A 5 10.43 -24.25 39.10
CA SER A 5 10.57 -23.52 40.34
C SER A 5 11.65 -22.44 40.36
N GLY A 6 12.44 -22.33 39.30
CA GLY A 6 13.58 -21.40 39.19
C GLY A 6 13.16 -19.93 39.02
N ALA A 7 14.05 -18.99 39.38
CA ALA A 7 13.91 -17.58 39.08
C ALA A 7 13.87 -17.35 37.55
N VAL A 8 14.61 -18.13 36.78
CA VAL A 8 14.77 -18.06 35.33
C VAL A 8 13.45 -18.01 34.58
N ILE A 9 12.49 -18.89 34.93
CA ILE A 9 11.17 -18.89 34.22
C ILE A 9 10.38 -17.64 34.54
N LYS A 10 10.47 -17.10 35.75
CA LYS A 10 9.80 -15.86 36.15
C LYS A 10 10.37 -14.67 35.36
N ASP A 11 11.69 -14.62 35.24
CA ASP A 11 12.39 -13.54 34.50
C ASP A 11 12.03 -13.57 32.99
N ILE A 12 12.02 -14.77 32.40
CA ILE A 12 11.61 -14.93 31.00
C ILE A 12 10.17 -14.49 30.78
N LEU A 13 9.24 -14.95 31.65
CA LEU A 13 7.83 -14.59 31.54
C LEU A 13 7.59 -13.08 31.71
N HIS A 14 8.29 -12.48 32.69
CA HIS A 14 8.21 -11.04 32.93
C HIS A 14 8.69 -10.24 31.69
N ARG A 15 9.86 -10.58 31.17
CA ARG A 15 10.40 -9.91 29.97
C ARG A 15 9.53 -10.08 28.74
N LEU A 16 8.97 -11.27 28.53
CA LEU A 16 8.04 -11.50 27.42
C LEU A 16 6.74 -10.70 27.57
N ALA A 17 6.20 -10.62 28.81
CA ALA A 17 5.01 -9.84 29.10
C ALA A 17 5.19 -8.34 28.80
N ASP A 18 6.33 -7.78 29.20
CA ASP A 18 6.66 -6.37 28.99
C ASP A 18 6.92 -6.05 27.51
N ARG A 19 7.69 -6.89 26.82
CA ARG A 19 8.16 -6.60 25.47
C ARG A 19 7.13 -6.94 24.40
N PHE A 20 6.61 -8.16 24.45
CA PHE A 20 5.57 -8.65 23.53
C PHE A 20 4.91 -9.91 24.10
N PRO A 21 3.76 -9.79 24.75
CA PRO A 21 3.07 -10.94 25.35
C PRO A 21 2.79 -12.04 24.34
N ARG A 22 3.30 -13.24 24.61
CA ARG A 22 3.11 -14.45 23.81
C ARG A 22 2.70 -15.61 24.69
N LYS A 23 2.05 -16.60 24.08
CA LYS A 23 1.75 -17.86 24.75
C LYS A 23 3.06 -18.62 24.97
N VAL A 24 3.33 -18.99 26.19
CA VAL A 24 4.50 -19.78 26.60
C VAL A 24 4.06 -21.16 27.02
N VAL A 25 4.71 -22.18 26.50
CA VAL A 25 4.54 -23.57 26.92
C VAL A 25 5.81 -23.99 27.68
N LEU A 26 5.67 -24.29 28.95
CA LEU A 26 6.78 -24.76 29.77
C LEU A 26 6.88 -26.27 29.66
N TRP A 27 8.06 -26.79 29.30
CA TRP A 27 8.40 -28.17 29.53
C TRP A 27 9.36 -28.23 30.71
N PRO A 28 8.89 -28.71 31.86
CA PRO A 28 9.69 -28.74 33.09
C PRO A 28 10.77 -29.81 33.01
N VAL A 29 12.01 -29.44 33.31
CA VAL A 29 13.17 -30.35 33.32
C VAL A 29 14.09 -30.04 34.49
N ALA A 30 14.86 -31.05 34.92
CA ALA A 30 16.02 -30.82 35.76
C ALA A 30 17.09 -30.11 34.94
N VAL A 31 17.56 -28.96 35.43
CA VAL A 31 18.59 -28.14 34.77
C VAL A 31 19.99 -28.29 35.35
N GLN A 32 20.16 -29.28 36.23
CA GLN A 32 21.42 -29.68 36.85
C GLN A 32 21.34 -31.13 37.37
N GLY A 33 22.48 -31.76 37.64
CA GLY A 33 22.57 -33.14 38.09
C GLY A 33 22.46 -34.17 36.96
N GLU A 34 22.48 -35.46 37.33
CA GLU A 34 22.61 -36.59 36.39
C GLU A 34 21.46 -36.70 35.35
N ASN A 35 20.27 -36.28 35.75
CA ASN A 35 19.10 -36.36 34.86
C ASN A 35 18.98 -35.21 33.88
N CYS A 36 19.75 -34.13 34.04
CA CYS A 36 19.66 -32.92 33.23
C CYS A 36 19.72 -33.21 31.70
N ALA A 37 20.74 -33.86 31.26
CA ALA A 37 20.98 -34.13 29.83
C ALA A 37 19.82 -34.95 29.21
N ARG A 38 19.38 -35.98 29.89
CA ARG A 38 18.27 -36.83 29.45
C ARG A 38 16.95 -36.10 29.36
N GLU A 39 16.61 -35.32 30.37
CA GLU A 39 15.35 -34.59 30.43
C GLU A 39 15.31 -33.44 29.40
N VAL A 40 16.40 -32.70 29.26
CA VAL A 40 16.53 -31.62 28.27
C VAL A 40 16.43 -32.17 26.84
N SER A 41 17.15 -33.27 26.55
CA SER A 41 17.06 -33.93 25.23
C SER A 41 15.63 -34.40 24.95
N THR A 42 14.99 -35.06 25.91
CA THR A 42 13.59 -35.51 25.78
C THR A 42 12.62 -34.36 25.54
N ALA A 43 12.85 -33.22 26.19
CA ALA A 43 12.00 -32.03 26.00
C ALA A 43 12.14 -31.42 24.59
N ILE A 44 13.36 -31.32 24.08
CA ILE A 44 13.63 -30.83 22.72
C ILE A 44 12.97 -31.76 21.68
N GLU A 45 13.19 -33.08 21.80
CA GLU A 45 12.60 -34.08 20.91
C GLU A 45 11.07 -34.10 21.03
N GLY A 46 10.54 -33.93 22.24
CA GLY A 46 9.12 -33.85 22.49
C GLY A 46 8.43 -32.70 21.80
N PHE A 47 8.99 -31.50 21.85
CA PHE A 47 8.48 -30.35 21.12
C PHE A 47 8.53 -30.57 19.59
N ASN A 48 9.60 -31.12 19.07
CA ASN A 48 9.73 -31.47 17.66
C ASN A 48 8.73 -32.56 17.23
N SER A 49 8.42 -33.51 18.12
CA SER A 49 7.39 -34.54 17.87
C SER A 49 6.00 -33.95 17.87
N LEU A 50 5.71 -33.00 18.76
CA LEU A 50 4.44 -32.25 18.77
C LEU A 50 4.27 -31.45 17.47
N ALA A 51 5.32 -30.82 16.98
CA ALA A 51 5.31 -30.08 15.72
C ALA A 51 4.91 -30.96 14.53
N LYS A 52 5.43 -32.18 14.48
CA LYS A 52 5.07 -33.17 13.43
C LYS A 52 3.63 -33.65 13.52
N LYS A 53 3.07 -33.82 14.72
CA LYS A 53 1.73 -34.32 14.94
C LYS A 53 0.65 -33.23 14.81
N ASN A 54 0.92 -32.03 15.30
CA ASN A 54 0.00 -30.91 15.27
C ASN A 54 0.76 -29.59 15.13
N PRO A 55 1.00 -29.12 13.89
CA PRO A 55 1.74 -27.88 13.65
C PRO A 55 1.13 -26.64 14.33
N LEU A 56 -0.19 -26.59 14.50
CA LEU A 56 -0.88 -25.46 15.13
C LEU A 56 -0.62 -25.36 16.65
N SER A 57 -0.18 -26.45 17.28
CA SER A 57 0.13 -26.51 18.72
C SER A 57 1.63 -26.54 19.00
N ALA A 58 2.44 -26.55 17.97
CA ALA A 58 3.90 -26.51 18.07
C ALA A 58 4.37 -25.13 18.50
N PRO A 59 5.45 -25.04 19.30
CA PRO A 59 6.11 -23.77 19.51
C PRO A 59 6.87 -23.34 18.23
N ASP A 60 6.90 -22.04 17.96
CA ASP A 60 7.68 -21.44 16.86
C ASP A 60 9.16 -21.32 17.24
N LEU A 61 9.49 -21.39 18.51
CA LEU A 61 10.84 -21.23 19.07
C LEU A 61 10.97 -22.01 20.37
N ILE A 62 12.11 -22.66 20.56
CA ILE A 62 12.50 -23.32 21.81
C ILE A 62 13.56 -22.47 22.51
N ILE A 63 13.35 -22.16 23.78
CA ILE A 63 14.37 -21.58 24.64
C ILE A 63 14.78 -22.65 25.67
N VAL A 64 16.06 -23.00 25.69
CA VAL A 64 16.66 -23.82 26.73
C VAL A 64 17.38 -22.88 27.69
N ALA A 65 16.89 -22.77 28.92
CA ALA A 65 17.37 -21.75 29.82
C ALA A 65 17.75 -22.32 31.20
N ARG A 66 18.89 -21.85 31.69
CA ARG A 66 19.39 -22.12 33.03
C ARG A 66 20.16 -20.89 33.53
N GLY A 67 19.93 -20.49 34.74
CA GLY A 67 20.67 -19.42 35.41
C GLY A 67 22.16 -19.76 35.62
N GLY A 68 22.90 -18.87 36.21
CA GLY A 68 24.30 -19.12 36.60
C GLY A 68 24.44 -20.28 37.59
N GLY A 69 25.65 -20.82 37.67
CA GLY A 69 26.05 -21.90 38.57
C GLY A 69 27.47 -22.33 38.37
N SER A 70 27.88 -23.40 39.04
CA SER A 70 29.21 -23.95 38.83
C SER A 70 29.35 -24.65 37.45
N ILE A 71 30.54 -24.87 36.98
CA ILE A 71 30.78 -25.57 35.69
C ILE A 71 30.21 -27.00 35.75
N GLU A 72 30.30 -27.65 36.91
CA GLU A 72 29.69 -28.95 37.16
C GLU A 72 28.19 -28.95 36.97
N ASP A 73 27.51 -27.90 37.43
CA ASP A 73 26.07 -27.74 37.25
C ASP A 73 25.65 -27.58 35.78
N LEU A 74 26.53 -27.02 34.95
CA LEU A 74 26.28 -26.81 33.54
C LEU A 74 26.68 -28.00 32.68
N TRP A 75 27.35 -29.02 33.25
CA TRP A 75 27.94 -30.13 32.50
C TRP A 75 26.88 -30.90 31.68
N GLY A 76 25.69 -31.05 32.17
CA GLY A 76 24.61 -31.71 31.46
C GLY A 76 24.31 -31.16 30.06
N PHE A 77 24.61 -29.87 29.81
CA PHE A 77 24.42 -29.22 28.51
C PHE A 77 25.61 -29.45 27.56
N ASN A 78 26.68 -30.09 28.03
CA ASN A 78 27.83 -30.56 27.22
C ASN A 78 27.67 -32.02 26.79
N GLU A 79 26.64 -32.70 27.25
CA GLU A 79 26.38 -34.08 26.87
C GLU A 79 25.99 -34.23 25.41
N GLU A 80 26.60 -35.22 24.71
CA GLU A 80 26.34 -35.52 23.31
C GLU A 80 24.87 -35.68 22.99
N LEU A 81 24.10 -36.24 23.92
CA LEU A 81 22.67 -36.46 23.78
C LEU A 81 21.91 -35.18 23.59
N VAL A 82 22.20 -34.13 24.35
CA VAL A 82 21.56 -32.80 24.27
C VAL A 82 21.96 -32.12 22.96
N VAL A 83 23.22 -32.11 22.64
CA VAL A 83 23.79 -31.51 21.43
C VAL A 83 23.16 -32.12 20.18
N ARG A 84 23.07 -33.45 20.12
CA ARG A 84 22.44 -34.14 18.97
C ARG A 84 20.94 -33.87 18.85
N SER A 85 20.23 -33.76 19.98
CA SER A 85 18.80 -33.42 19.97
C SER A 85 18.57 -31.99 19.50
N ALA A 86 19.41 -31.04 19.92
CA ALA A 86 19.38 -29.66 19.43
C ALA A 86 19.71 -29.59 17.94
N PHE A 87 20.78 -30.27 17.47
CA PHE A 87 21.14 -30.30 16.06
C PHE A 87 20.02 -30.87 15.15
N LYS A 88 19.29 -31.85 15.62
CA LYS A 88 18.18 -32.45 14.89
C LYS A 88 16.87 -31.65 14.99
N SER A 89 16.84 -30.60 15.80
CA SER A 89 15.64 -29.79 15.96
C SER A 89 15.28 -29.10 14.66
N THR A 90 14.01 -29.17 14.28
CA THR A 90 13.43 -28.42 13.17
C THR A 90 12.83 -27.10 13.64
N ILE A 91 12.66 -26.94 14.94
CA ILE A 91 12.20 -25.70 15.58
C ILE A 91 13.44 -24.93 15.98
N PRO A 92 13.53 -23.63 15.65
CA PRO A 92 14.65 -22.78 16.06
C PRO A 92 14.87 -22.84 17.56
N LEU A 93 16.14 -22.86 17.98
CA LEU A 93 16.51 -23.02 19.38
C LEU A 93 17.45 -21.90 19.84
N ILE A 94 17.06 -21.25 20.95
CA ILE A 94 17.94 -20.33 21.68
C ILE A 94 18.49 -21.03 22.90
N SER A 95 19.82 -21.04 23.03
CA SER A 95 20.51 -21.44 24.25
C SER A 95 20.72 -20.21 25.14
N ALA A 96 20.33 -20.33 26.41
CA ALA A 96 20.49 -19.31 27.45
C ALA A 96 20.96 -19.95 28.75
N ILE A 97 22.20 -20.45 28.73
CA ILE A 97 22.78 -21.24 29.81
C ILE A 97 23.92 -20.47 30.44
N GLY A 98 23.84 -20.33 31.76
CA GLY A 98 24.84 -19.64 32.56
C GLY A 98 24.83 -18.11 32.34
N HIS A 99 26.00 -17.52 32.44
CA HIS A 99 26.28 -16.11 32.20
C HIS A 99 27.11 -15.92 30.92
N GLU A 100 27.49 -14.70 30.62
CA GLU A 100 28.22 -14.35 29.40
C GLU A 100 29.54 -15.13 29.24
N THR A 101 30.21 -15.43 30.33
CA THR A 101 31.48 -16.18 30.37
C THR A 101 31.33 -17.69 30.25
N ASP A 102 30.14 -18.20 30.55
CA ASP A 102 29.92 -19.65 30.58
C ASP A 102 29.51 -20.11 29.17
N THR A 103 30.25 -21.03 28.62
CA THR A 103 29.98 -21.57 27.26
C THR A 103 29.83 -23.07 27.34
N THR A 104 28.75 -23.59 26.80
CA THR A 104 28.49 -25.04 26.71
C THR A 104 28.47 -25.50 25.25
N LEU A 105 28.56 -26.82 25.01
CA LEU A 105 28.45 -27.38 23.66
C LEU A 105 27.06 -27.10 23.03
N LEU A 106 26.02 -26.99 23.84
CA LEU A 106 24.72 -26.61 23.35
C LEU A 106 24.72 -25.21 22.71
N ASP A 107 25.50 -24.26 23.25
CA ASP A 107 25.62 -22.90 22.71
C ASP A 107 26.19 -22.85 21.29
N TYR A 108 27.05 -23.80 20.95
CA TYR A 108 27.65 -23.90 19.60
C TYR A 108 26.71 -24.52 18.57
N VAL A 109 25.71 -25.27 19.01
CA VAL A 109 24.78 -25.99 18.12
C VAL A 109 23.43 -25.29 18.05
N ALA A 110 23.09 -24.45 19.03
CA ALA A 110 21.90 -23.64 19.03
C ALA A 110 21.93 -22.62 17.87
N ASP A 111 20.76 -22.30 17.33
CA ASP A 111 20.64 -21.26 16.27
C ASP A 111 21.09 -19.89 16.79
N VAL A 112 20.80 -19.60 18.05
CA VAL A 112 21.19 -18.36 18.73
C VAL A 112 21.64 -18.64 20.15
N ARG A 113 22.74 -18.04 20.57
CA ARG A 113 23.19 -17.99 21.95
C ARG A 113 22.75 -16.68 22.60
N ALA A 114 22.10 -16.76 23.73
CA ALA A 114 21.78 -15.60 24.57
C ALA A 114 22.66 -15.60 25.83
N PRO A 115 23.26 -14.47 26.21
CA PRO A 115 24.15 -14.38 27.37
C PRO A 115 23.44 -14.62 28.71
N THR A 116 22.13 -14.43 28.73
CA THR A 116 21.28 -14.67 29.94
C THR A 116 19.89 -15.12 29.52
N PRO A 117 19.13 -15.78 30.42
CA PRO A 117 17.74 -16.12 30.15
C PRO A 117 16.84 -14.93 29.84
N SER A 118 17.09 -13.77 30.46
CA SER A 118 16.36 -12.52 30.16
C SER A 118 16.65 -12.02 28.75
N ALA A 119 17.93 -12.07 28.32
CA ALA A 119 18.32 -11.71 26.96
C ALA A 119 17.68 -12.66 25.93
N ALA A 120 17.57 -13.96 26.24
CA ALA A 120 16.87 -14.91 25.36
C ALA A 120 15.41 -14.51 25.13
N ALA A 121 14.72 -14.08 26.18
CA ALA A 121 13.35 -13.61 26.06
C ALA A 121 13.26 -12.33 25.20
N GLU A 122 14.22 -11.43 25.32
CA GLU A 122 14.28 -10.20 24.50
C GLU A 122 14.59 -10.49 23.04
N MET A 123 15.46 -11.46 22.77
CA MET A 123 15.80 -11.90 21.40
C MET A 123 14.68 -12.68 20.72
N ALA A 124 13.86 -13.39 21.53
CA ALA A 124 12.76 -14.22 21.04
C ALA A 124 11.60 -13.42 20.45
N VAL A 125 11.42 -12.16 20.84
CA VAL A 125 10.28 -11.35 20.42
C VAL A 125 10.68 -9.93 20.06
N PRO A 126 10.03 -9.32 19.07
CA PRO A 126 10.24 -7.92 18.74
C PRO A 126 9.65 -7.01 19.82
N VAL A 127 9.93 -5.73 19.72
CA VAL A 127 9.35 -4.71 20.61
C VAL A 127 7.97 -4.31 20.09
N ARG A 128 6.93 -4.61 20.85
CA ARG A 128 5.53 -4.38 20.44
C ARG A 128 5.24 -2.92 20.09
N HIS A 129 5.71 -1.98 20.88
CA HIS A 129 5.42 -0.56 20.63
C HIS A 129 6.10 -0.04 19.36
N GLU A 130 7.28 -0.55 18.99
CA GLU A 130 7.95 -0.20 17.73
C GLU A 130 7.13 -0.68 16.52
N LEU A 131 6.59 -1.90 16.59
CA LEU A 131 5.73 -2.42 15.54
C LEU A 131 4.43 -1.61 15.40
N LEU A 132 3.83 -1.20 16.52
CA LEU A 132 2.66 -0.33 16.51
C LEU A 132 2.98 1.02 15.88
N ALA A 133 4.10 1.65 16.25
CA ALA A 133 4.53 2.91 15.66
C ALA A 133 4.80 2.80 14.14
N LEU A 134 5.34 1.67 13.68
CA LEU A 134 5.50 1.39 12.25
C LEU A 134 4.15 1.25 11.53
N LEU A 135 3.17 0.62 12.16
CA LEU A 135 1.81 0.50 11.63
C LEU A 135 1.14 1.87 11.53
N ASP A 136 1.17 2.65 12.61
CA ASP A 136 0.59 4.01 12.65
C ASP A 136 1.21 4.92 11.57
N ASN A 137 2.53 4.85 11.41
CA ASN A 137 3.21 5.60 10.34
C ASN A 137 2.77 5.14 8.94
N SER A 138 2.62 3.83 8.75
CA SER A 138 2.17 3.26 7.47
C SER A 138 0.74 3.65 7.16
N GLU A 139 -0.16 3.65 8.15
CA GLU A 139 -1.53 4.10 8.05
C GLU A 139 -1.60 5.60 7.69
N ALA A 140 -0.84 6.44 8.40
CA ALA A 140 -0.77 7.87 8.12
C ALA A 140 -0.25 8.17 6.70
N ARG A 141 0.70 7.39 6.20
CA ARG A 141 1.21 7.48 4.82
C ARG A 141 0.15 7.09 3.81
N LEU A 142 -0.55 5.98 4.06
CA LEU A 142 -1.62 5.50 3.18
C LEU A 142 -2.76 6.51 3.10
N SER A 143 -3.23 7.03 4.24
CA SER A 143 -4.31 8.03 4.31
C SER A 143 -3.95 9.32 3.58
N ARG A 144 -2.71 9.81 3.75
CA ARG A 144 -2.21 10.97 3.02
C ARG A 144 -2.15 10.73 1.51
N ALA A 145 -1.63 9.58 1.08
CA ALA A 145 -1.54 9.23 -0.33
C ALA A 145 -2.94 9.15 -0.98
N LEU A 146 -3.89 8.51 -0.30
CA LEU A 146 -5.28 8.41 -0.77
C LEU A 146 -5.94 9.79 -0.87
N SER A 147 -5.81 10.61 0.16
CA SER A 147 -6.34 11.99 0.17
C SER A 147 -5.76 12.83 -0.96
N GLN A 148 -4.46 12.72 -1.22
CA GLN A 148 -3.80 13.41 -2.31
C GLN A 148 -4.30 12.96 -3.69
N ILE A 149 -4.49 11.65 -3.88
CA ILE A 149 -5.04 11.11 -5.13
C ILE A 149 -6.47 11.62 -5.36
N LEU A 150 -7.31 11.58 -4.32
CA LEU A 150 -8.70 12.07 -4.40
C LEU A 150 -8.74 13.57 -4.69
N SER A 151 -7.93 14.36 -3.99
CA SER A 151 -7.83 15.81 -4.23
C SER A 151 -7.39 16.12 -5.66
N ASN A 152 -6.34 15.45 -6.15
CA ASN A 152 -5.87 15.65 -7.53
C ASN A 152 -6.93 15.25 -8.57
N ARG A 153 -7.69 14.17 -8.33
CA ARG A 153 -8.78 13.75 -9.22
C ARG A 153 -9.94 14.72 -9.19
N SER A 154 -10.33 15.21 -8.01
CA SER A 154 -11.37 16.23 -7.85
C SER A 154 -10.97 17.53 -8.55
N GLN A 155 -9.73 17.97 -8.37
CA GLN A 155 -9.23 19.17 -9.05
C GLN A 155 -9.27 19.03 -10.57
N ARG A 156 -8.83 17.89 -11.11
CA ARG A 156 -8.93 17.62 -12.56
C ARG A 156 -10.36 17.64 -13.06
N LEU A 157 -11.32 17.07 -12.31
CA LEU A 157 -12.73 17.13 -12.66
C LEU A 157 -13.26 18.57 -12.72
N LEU A 158 -12.89 19.40 -11.74
CA LEU A 158 -13.25 20.82 -11.73
C LEU A 158 -12.64 21.57 -12.92
N ASP A 159 -11.39 21.29 -13.25
CA ASP A 159 -10.71 21.92 -14.39
C ASP A 159 -11.36 21.51 -15.71
N PHE A 160 -11.70 20.24 -15.90
CA PHE A 160 -12.48 19.79 -17.06
C PHE A 160 -13.87 20.42 -17.11
N SER A 161 -14.56 20.50 -15.97
CA SER A 161 -15.89 21.15 -15.90
C SER A 161 -15.83 22.64 -16.30
N ARG A 162 -14.75 23.34 -15.93
CA ARG A 162 -14.54 24.76 -16.31
C ARG A 162 -14.15 24.93 -17.77
N SER A 163 -13.41 23.97 -18.35
CA SER A 163 -12.97 24.03 -19.75
C SER A 163 -14.05 23.58 -20.72
N LEU A 164 -15.11 22.90 -20.26
CA LEU A 164 -16.26 22.59 -21.11
C LEU A 164 -17.04 23.87 -21.44
N PRO A 165 -17.14 24.28 -22.72
CA PRO A 165 -17.92 25.45 -23.12
C PRO A 165 -19.39 25.22 -22.71
N ARG A 166 -20.02 26.23 -22.14
CA ARG A 166 -21.47 26.18 -21.90
C ARG A 166 -22.17 26.00 -23.24
N VAL A 167 -23.02 24.98 -23.35
CA VAL A 167 -23.75 24.66 -24.60
C VAL A 167 -24.42 25.88 -25.20
N TYR A 168 -25.00 26.72 -24.36
CA TYR A 168 -25.61 27.99 -24.78
C TYR A 168 -24.62 28.96 -25.44
N GLY A 169 -23.38 29.06 -24.93
CA GLY A 169 -22.36 29.92 -25.53
C GLY A 169 -21.87 29.45 -26.91
N LEU A 170 -21.98 28.15 -27.20
CA LEU A 170 -21.68 27.64 -28.55
C LEU A 170 -22.71 28.04 -29.60
N LEU A 171 -23.97 28.26 -29.17
CA LEU A 171 -25.10 28.63 -30.05
C LEU A 171 -25.26 30.14 -30.21
N GLU A 172 -24.81 30.96 -29.26
CA GLU A 172 -24.93 32.42 -29.30
C GLU A 172 -24.39 33.04 -30.58
N GLY A 173 -23.16 32.68 -30.97
CA GLY A 173 -22.54 33.20 -32.16
C GLY A 173 -23.27 32.86 -33.49
N PRO A 174 -23.60 31.61 -33.74
CA PRO A 174 -24.45 31.20 -34.88
C PRO A 174 -25.82 31.87 -34.90
N THR A 175 -26.51 31.93 -33.74
CA THR A 175 -27.83 32.59 -33.62
C THR A 175 -27.75 34.07 -33.95
N GLN A 176 -26.78 34.79 -33.39
CA GLN A 176 -26.57 36.22 -33.67
C GLN A 176 -26.23 36.49 -35.15
N ARG A 177 -25.47 35.60 -35.79
CA ARG A 177 -25.22 35.68 -37.24
C ARG A 177 -26.51 35.47 -38.03
N LEU A 178 -27.31 34.49 -37.70
CA LEU A 178 -28.60 34.23 -38.34
C LEU A 178 -29.52 35.41 -38.23
N ASP A 179 -29.68 35.99 -37.03
CA ASP A 179 -30.50 37.16 -36.76
C ASP A 179 -30.03 38.37 -37.57
N SER A 180 -28.73 38.61 -37.64
CA SER A 180 -28.17 39.71 -38.40
C SER A 180 -28.40 39.55 -39.91
N ILE A 181 -28.28 38.35 -40.46
CA ILE A 181 -28.55 38.04 -41.86
C ILE A 181 -30.07 38.18 -42.13
N SER A 182 -30.90 37.64 -41.28
CA SER A 182 -32.37 37.72 -41.39
C SER A 182 -32.84 39.16 -41.38
N ALA A 183 -32.30 40.02 -40.54
CA ALA A 183 -32.65 41.42 -40.47
C ALA A 183 -32.25 42.20 -41.74
N ARG A 184 -31.14 41.83 -42.38
CA ARG A 184 -30.61 42.50 -43.60
C ARG A 184 -31.25 42.00 -44.90
N LEU A 185 -31.77 40.78 -44.92
CA LEU A 185 -32.33 40.16 -46.11
C LEU A 185 -33.49 40.97 -46.72
N PRO A 186 -34.49 41.43 -45.98
CA PRO A 186 -35.60 42.21 -46.57
C PRO A 186 -35.15 43.53 -47.20
N SER A 187 -34.22 44.24 -46.56
CA SER A 187 -33.69 45.51 -47.06
C SER A 187 -32.86 45.33 -48.31
N SER A 188 -32.01 44.28 -48.34
CA SER A 188 -31.21 43.94 -49.53
C SER A 188 -32.07 43.50 -50.72
N LEU A 189 -33.13 42.70 -50.41
CA LEU A 189 -34.08 42.29 -51.44
C LEU A 189 -34.83 43.50 -52.02
N SER A 190 -35.36 44.36 -51.15
CA SER A 190 -36.09 45.57 -51.59
C SER A 190 -35.20 46.55 -52.40
N SER A 191 -33.94 46.73 -52.02
CA SER A 191 -33.00 47.55 -52.75
C SER A 191 -32.68 46.94 -54.11
N THR A 192 -32.49 45.63 -54.20
CA THR A 192 -32.26 44.91 -55.47
C THR A 192 -33.46 45.00 -56.38
N VAL A 193 -34.65 44.79 -55.85
CA VAL A 193 -35.90 44.96 -56.64
C VAL A 193 -36.05 46.42 -57.14
N ARG A 194 -35.75 47.40 -56.30
CA ARG A 194 -35.81 48.83 -56.68
C ARG A 194 -34.84 49.14 -57.82
N LEU A 195 -33.59 48.64 -57.70
CA LEU A 195 -32.55 48.80 -58.75
C LEU A 195 -32.96 48.14 -60.07
N LYS A 196 -33.51 46.95 -60.04
CA LYS A 196 -34.01 46.23 -61.23
C LYS A 196 -35.21 46.95 -61.83
N LYS A 197 -36.12 47.47 -61.00
CA LYS A 197 -37.25 48.26 -61.44
C LYS A 197 -36.84 49.58 -62.08
N SER A 198 -35.89 50.33 -61.51
CA SER A 198 -35.28 51.55 -62.14
C SER A 198 -34.68 51.24 -63.46
N ARG A 199 -33.88 50.17 -63.56
CA ARG A 199 -33.24 49.80 -64.83
C ARG A 199 -34.26 49.37 -65.91
N LEU A 200 -35.34 48.69 -65.50
CA LEU A 200 -36.45 48.37 -66.40
C LEU A 200 -37.13 49.67 -66.96
N LEU A 201 -37.37 50.62 -66.03
CA LEU A 201 -37.94 51.93 -66.41
C LEU A 201 -37.03 52.67 -67.39
N GLU A 202 -35.72 52.73 -67.19
CA GLU A 202 -34.75 53.33 -68.09
C GLU A 202 -34.78 52.71 -69.51
N ILE A 203 -34.77 51.36 -69.56
CA ILE A 203 -34.90 50.66 -70.82
C ILE A 203 -36.25 50.90 -71.47
N SER A 204 -37.35 50.90 -70.74
CA SER A 204 -38.72 51.13 -71.25
C SER A 204 -38.90 52.54 -71.78
N THR A 205 -38.26 53.57 -71.22
CA THR A 205 -38.30 54.96 -71.72
C THR A 205 -37.51 55.09 -73.03
N GLY A 206 -36.48 54.28 -73.21
CA GLY A 206 -35.71 54.24 -74.53
C GLY A 206 -36.48 53.55 -75.66
N ILE A 207 -37.53 52.77 -75.35
CA ILE A 207 -38.31 51.99 -76.32
C ILE A 207 -39.68 52.68 -76.62
N LYS A 208 -39.78 53.97 -76.47
CA LYS A 208 -41.03 54.65 -76.83
C LYS A 208 -41.27 54.53 -78.35
N PRO A 209 -42.52 54.24 -78.78
CA PRO A 209 -42.82 54.07 -80.20
C PRO A 209 -42.37 55.22 -81.11
N VAL A 210 -42.45 56.46 -80.57
CA VAL A 210 -42.04 57.68 -81.25
C VAL A 210 -40.49 57.72 -81.49
N SER A 211 -39.69 57.23 -80.52
CA SER A 211 -38.23 57.24 -80.73
C SER A 211 -37.76 56.09 -81.63
N LEU A 212 -38.50 55.00 -81.75
CA LEU A 212 -38.28 53.92 -82.68
C LEU A 212 -38.70 54.31 -84.15
N SER A 213 -39.81 55.01 -84.31
CA SER A 213 -40.24 55.50 -85.60
C SER A 213 -39.26 56.56 -86.15
N MET A 214 -38.81 57.52 -85.31
CA MET A 214 -37.77 58.47 -85.69
C MET A 214 -36.42 57.80 -86.09
N ARG A 215 -36.01 56.76 -85.41
CA ARG A 215 -34.78 55.98 -85.74
C ARG A 215 -34.94 55.19 -87.06
N LEU A 216 -36.11 54.62 -87.26
CA LEU A 216 -36.46 53.94 -88.49
C LEU A 216 -36.53 54.89 -89.70
N GLU A 217 -37.13 56.09 -89.50
CA GLU A 217 -37.15 57.15 -90.57
C GLU A 217 -35.75 57.64 -90.85
N ASN A 218 -34.87 57.91 -89.88
CA ASN A 218 -33.52 58.33 -90.06
C ASN A 218 -32.61 57.23 -90.69
N SER A 219 -32.97 55.94 -90.54
CA SER A 219 -32.21 54.83 -91.21
C SER A 219 -32.70 54.49 -92.60
N ARG A 220 -33.88 54.98 -93.02
CA ARG A 220 -34.43 54.86 -94.40
C ARG A 220 -34.09 56.02 -95.34
N GLY A 221 -33.42 57.06 -94.77
CA GLY A 221 -33.02 58.26 -95.54
C GLY A 221 -31.54 58.30 -95.86
N LYS A 222 -30.83 57.12 -95.81
CA LYS A 222 -29.46 56.98 -96.31
C LYS A 222 -29.40 55.98 -97.45
#